data_06863f1b9e14353f4faedf2af003866d
#
_entry.id   06863f1b9e14353f4faedf2af003866d
#
_cell.length_a   1.000
_cell.length_b   1.000
_cell.length_c   1.000
_cell.angle_alpha   90.00
_cell.angle_beta   90.00
_cell.angle_gamma   90.00
#
_symmetry.space_group_name_H-M   'P 1'
#
loop_
_entity.id
_entity.type
_entity.pdbx_description
1 polymer ?
#
loop_
_entity_poly.entity_id
_entity_poly.type
_entity_poly.pdbx_seq_one_letter_code
_entity_poly.pdbx_strand_id
1 'polypeptide(L)'
;MRYAILIYDENTANPSAEPPPPGITEAVMADYLGYSKMLRDRGHFQAGEALQPNTTATTVRGDRSGGFTTTDGPFAETKEGLGGFYIVEAKDLDEALELGKACPGLKYGASIEVRPVVEYEADYADRAVERTGASA
;
A
#
# COMPACT_ATOMS: atom_id res chain seq x y z
N MET A 1 -8.29 -11.46 11.24
CA MET A 1 -8.15 -11.27 9.78
C MET A 1 -7.21 -10.11 9.47
N ARG A 2 -6.45 -10.23 8.41
CA ARG A 2 -5.58 -9.14 7.98
C ARG A 2 -6.23 -8.32 6.88
N TYR A 3 -5.97 -7.02 6.92
CA TYR A 3 -6.46 -6.06 5.92
C TYR A 3 -5.30 -5.18 5.45
N ALA A 4 -5.32 -4.82 4.18
CA ALA A 4 -4.42 -3.82 3.64
C ALA A 4 -5.12 -2.46 3.72
N ILE A 5 -4.39 -1.45 4.22
CA ILE A 5 -4.79 -0.06 4.18
C ILE A 5 -3.87 0.60 3.16
N LEU A 6 -4.40 0.92 1.99
CA LEU A 6 -3.64 1.44 0.86
C LEU A 6 -3.84 2.96 0.80
N ILE A 7 -2.74 3.70 0.71
CA ILE A 7 -2.75 5.15 0.81
C ILE A 7 -2.37 5.74 -0.55
N TYR A 8 -3.30 6.48 -1.15
CA TYR A 8 -3.12 7.12 -2.45
C TYR A 8 -3.11 8.63 -2.30
N ASP A 9 -2.19 9.33 -2.95
CA ASP A 9 -2.11 10.78 -2.91
C ASP A 9 -1.58 11.38 -4.21
N GLU A 10 -1.85 12.68 -4.41
CA GLU A 10 -1.46 13.41 -5.64
C GLU A 10 0.05 13.63 -5.70
N ASN A 11 0.70 13.85 -4.58
CA ASN A 11 2.15 14.08 -4.55
C ASN A 11 2.92 12.86 -5.06
N THR A 12 2.46 11.66 -4.69
CA THR A 12 3.07 10.41 -5.16
C THR A 12 2.90 10.24 -6.67
N ALA A 13 1.73 10.60 -7.21
CA ALA A 13 1.45 10.48 -8.64
C ALA A 13 2.21 11.53 -9.45
N ASN A 14 2.30 12.75 -8.95
CA ASN A 14 2.90 13.86 -9.69
C ASN A 14 3.59 14.87 -8.76
N PRO A 15 4.78 14.54 -8.25
CA PRO A 15 5.49 15.41 -7.32
C PRO A 15 5.96 16.74 -7.92
N SER A 16 6.00 16.83 -9.25
CA SER A 16 6.45 18.03 -9.99
C SER A 16 5.32 18.88 -10.53
N ALA A 17 4.07 18.61 -10.14
CA ALA A 17 2.91 19.40 -10.60
C ALA A 17 3.01 20.87 -10.18
N GLU A 18 2.43 21.77 -11.01
CA GLU A 18 2.34 23.20 -10.73
C GLU A 18 0.86 23.63 -10.63
N PRO A 19 0.40 24.15 -9.48
CA PRO A 19 1.18 24.25 -8.23
C PRO A 19 1.49 22.87 -7.64
N PRO A 20 2.60 22.72 -6.89
CA PRO A 20 2.97 21.42 -6.37
C PRO A 20 1.94 20.92 -5.35
N PRO A 21 1.59 19.61 -5.43
CA PRO A 21 0.72 19.04 -4.41
C PRO A 21 1.42 19.01 -3.05
N PRO A 22 0.67 18.94 -1.93
CA PRO A 22 1.27 18.83 -0.61
C PRO A 22 2.19 17.61 -0.50
N GLY A 23 3.42 17.84 -0.01
CA GLY A 23 4.39 16.78 0.23
C GLY A 23 4.48 16.37 1.69
N ILE A 24 5.46 15.55 2.01
CA ILE A 24 5.73 15.14 3.38
C ILE A 24 6.44 16.27 4.12
N THR A 25 5.77 16.81 5.15
CA THR A 25 6.32 17.81 6.07
C THR A 25 6.63 17.15 7.41
N GLU A 26 7.29 17.88 8.32
CA GLU A 26 7.52 17.39 9.69
C GLU A 26 6.19 17.07 10.40
N ALA A 27 5.16 17.89 10.19
CA ALA A 27 3.85 17.66 10.78
C ALA A 27 3.21 16.38 10.27
N VAL A 28 3.26 16.14 8.95
CA VAL A 28 2.75 14.90 8.34
C VAL A 28 3.52 13.70 8.87
N MET A 29 4.85 13.80 8.94
CA MET A 29 5.69 12.72 9.45
C MET A 29 5.34 12.39 10.91
N ALA A 30 5.18 13.42 11.76
CA ALA A 30 4.80 13.23 13.16
C ALA A 30 3.45 12.53 13.29
N ASP A 31 2.48 12.90 12.46
CA ASP A 31 1.15 12.28 12.47
C ASP A 31 1.24 10.78 12.09
N TYR A 32 2.03 10.43 11.07
CA TYR A 32 2.20 9.03 10.68
C TYR A 32 2.96 8.22 11.73
N LEU A 33 3.97 8.81 12.38
CA LEU A 33 4.67 8.14 13.48
C LEU A 33 3.71 7.84 14.63
N GLY A 34 2.84 8.80 14.97
CA GLY A 34 1.79 8.61 15.98
C GLY A 34 0.79 7.53 15.60
N TYR A 35 0.37 7.51 14.36
CA TYR A 35 -0.55 6.49 13.85
C TYR A 35 0.07 5.09 13.91
N SER A 36 1.32 4.94 13.45
CA SER A 36 2.04 3.67 13.50
C SER A 36 2.22 3.20 14.93
N LYS A 37 2.52 4.11 15.85
CA LYS A 37 2.62 3.79 17.28
C LYS A 37 1.29 3.28 17.84
N MET A 38 0.19 3.95 17.50
CA MET A 38 -1.15 3.54 17.93
C MET A 38 -1.48 2.13 17.43
N LEU A 39 -1.20 1.84 16.16
CA LEU A 39 -1.43 0.51 15.60
C LEU A 39 -0.62 -0.57 16.33
N ARG A 40 0.63 -0.27 16.66
CA ARG A 40 1.50 -1.21 17.42
C ARG A 40 1.00 -1.40 18.84
N ASP A 41 0.71 -0.31 19.54
CA ASP A 41 0.30 -0.35 20.94
C ASP A 41 -1.02 -1.11 21.14
N ARG A 42 -1.90 -1.08 20.14
CA ARG A 42 -3.19 -1.78 20.17
C ARG A 42 -3.15 -3.16 19.52
N GLY A 43 -1.99 -3.61 19.07
CA GLY A 43 -1.82 -4.95 18.52
C GLY A 43 -2.32 -5.14 17.10
N HIS A 44 -2.56 -4.05 16.36
CA HIS A 44 -3.04 -4.14 14.98
C HIS A 44 -1.92 -4.20 13.94
N PHE A 45 -0.75 -3.65 14.24
CA PHE A 45 0.33 -3.48 13.25
C PHE A 45 0.94 -4.83 12.86
N GLN A 46 0.99 -5.09 11.55
CA GLN A 46 1.69 -6.25 10.98
C GLN A 46 2.85 -5.81 10.09
N ALA A 47 2.60 -4.85 9.21
CA ALA A 47 3.60 -4.29 8.31
C ALA A 47 3.17 -2.88 7.87
N GLY A 48 4.10 -2.10 7.38
CA GLY A 48 3.81 -0.80 6.80
C GLY A 48 5.06 -0.22 6.18
N GLU A 49 4.91 0.37 4.98
CA GLU A 49 6.01 1.00 4.25
C GLU A 49 5.49 2.20 3.48
N ALA A 50 6.31 3.24 3.40
CA ALA A 50 6.11 4.36 2.50
C ALA A 50 6.86 4.09 1.20
N LEU A 51 6.28 4.50 0.08
CA LEU A 51 6.86 4.33 -1.25
C LEU A 51 7.33 5.69 -1.79
N GLN A 52 8.38 5.66 -2.60
CA GLN A 52 8.82 6.83 -3.34
C GLN A 52 7.80 7.18 -4.44
N PRO A 53 7.86 8.40 -5.01
CA PRO A 53 6.91 8.81 -6.05
C PRO A 53 6.91 7.91 -7.28
N ASN A 54 5.81 7.93 -8.03
CA ASN A 54 5.63 7.17 -9.26
C ASN A 54 6.75 7.39 -10.29
N THR A 55 7.41 8.56 -10.27
CA THR A 55 8.55 8.87 -11.16
C THR A 55 9.73 7.93 -10.96
N THR A 56 9.82 7.24 -9.83
CA THR A 56 10.89 6.27 -9.54
C THR A 56 10.51 4.85 -9.91
N ALA A 57 9.27 4.63 -10.34
CA ALA A 57 8.76 3.29 -10.63
C ALA A 57 9.34 2.73 -11.94
N THR A 58 9.43 1.42 -12.00
CA THR A 58 9.71 0.66 -13.21
C THR A 58 8.64 -0.41 -13.31
N THR A 59 8.01 -0.53 -14.46
CA THR A 59 6.94 -1.51 -14.68
C THR A 59 7.43 -2.62 -15.62
N VAL A 60 7.21 -3.85 -15.22
CA VAL A 60 7.48 -5.04 -16.04
C VAL A 60 6.14 -5.66 -16.43
N ARG A 61 5.94 -5.91 -17.73
CA ARG A 61 4.72 -6.55 -18.26
C ARG A 61 5.09 -7.85 -18.92
N GLY A 62 4.32 -8.89 -18.61
CA GLY A 62 4.43 -10.18 -19.29
C GLY A 62 3.51 -10.25 -20.49
N ASP A 63 3.87 -11.06 -21.50
CA ASP A 63 3.10 -11.27 -22.74
C ASP A 63 2.37 -12.61 -22.77
N ARG A 64 2.39 -13.37 -21.65
CA ARG A 64 1.79 -14.70 -21.48
C ARG A 64 2.49 -15.82 -22.25
N SER A 65 3.52 -15.54 -23.02
CA SER A 65 4.31 -16.54 -23.74
C SER A 65 5.73 -16.67 -23.21
N GLY A 66 6.00 -16.14 -22.01
CA GLY A 66 7.30 -16.20 -21.37
C GLY A 66 8.16 -14.95 -21.61
N GLY A 67 7.72 -14.04 -22.46
CA GLY A 67 8.38 -12.76 -22.70
C GLY A 67 7.87 -11.67 -21.76
N PHE A 68 8.64 -10.60 -21.64
CA PHE A 68 8.24 -9.43 -20.86
C PHE A 68 8.85 -8.16 -21.44
N THR A 69 8.22 -7.03 -21.11
CA THR A 69 8.74 -5.68 -21.40
C THR A 69 8.94 -4.91 -20.12
N THR A 70 9.93 -4.03 -20.10
CA THR A 70 10.24 -3.18 -18.95
C THR A 70 10.12 -1.73 -19.38
N THR A 71 9.39 -0.93 -18.62
CA THR A 71 9.09 0.48 -18.93
C THR A 71 9.32 1.33 -17.70
N ASP A 72 9.93 2.49 -17.85
CA ASP A 72 10.03 3.47 -16.76
C ASP A 72 8.66 4.06 -16.46
N GLY A 73 8.38 4.25 -15.19
CA GLY A 73 7.13 4.80 -14.71
C GLY A 73 6.15 3.75 -14.18
N PRO A 74 5.03 4.20 -13.62
CA PRO A 74 4.00 3.32 -13.09
C PRO A 74 3.27 2.60 -14.21
N PHE A 75 2.60 1.47 -13.87
CA PHE A 75 1.86 0.69 -14.87
C PHE A 75 0.69 1.49 -15.48
N ALA A 76 0.19 2.49 -14.79
CA ALA A 76 -0.84 3.41 -15.26
C ALA A 76 -0.62 4.79 -14.70
N GLU A 77 -0.87 5.82 -15.51
CA GLU A 77 -0.84 7.20 -15.05
C GLU A 77 -2.20 7.56 -14.45
N THR A 78 -2.18 8.00 -13.19
CA THR A 78 -3.38 8.33 -12.43
C THR A 78 -3.15 9.66 -11.71
N LYS A 79 -4.26 10.31 -11.31
CA LYS A 79 -4.20 11.55 -10.52
C LYS A 79 -3.57 11.32 -9.15
N GLU A 80 -3.86 10.16 -8.56
CA GLU A 80 -3.31 9.76 -7.27
C GLU A 80 -2.47 8.50 -7.43
N GLY A 81 -1.35 8.42 -6.72
CA GLY A 81 -0.46 7.27 -6.74
C GLY A 81 -0.41 6.60 -5.38
N LEU A 82 -0.08 5.30 -5.38
CA LEU A 82 0.11 4.54 -4.15
C LEU A 82 1.36 5.04 -3.44
N GLY A 83 1.17 5.76 -2.33
CA GLY A 83 2.25 6.37 -1.56
C GLY A 83 2.70 5.54 -0.37
N GLY A 84 1.94 4.53 0.00
CA GLY A 84 2.29 3.68 1.12
C GLY A 84 1.16 2.73 1.47
N PHE A 85 1.44 1.85 2.41
CA PHE A 85 0.44 0.90 2.87
C PHE A 85 0.73 0.46 4.30
N TYR A 86 -0.33 -0.06 4.95
CA TYR A 86 -0.23 -0.82 6.19
C TYR A 86 -0.93 -2.15 6.00
N ILE A 87 -0.40 -3.17 6.65
CA ILE A 87 -1.12 -4.44 6.84
C ILE A 87 -1.45 -4.49 8.33
N VAL A 88 -2.74 -4.66 8.63
CA VAL A 88 -3.24 -4.65 10.00
C VAL A 88 -4.03 -5.90 10.29
N GLU A 89 -3.98 -6.33 11.55
CA GLU A 89 -4.88 -7.35 12.08
C GLU A 89 -6.12 -6.65 12.64
N ALA A 90 -7.30 -7.08 12.21
CA ALA A 90 -8.58 -6.57 12.71
C ALA A 90 -9.57 -7.73 12.80
N LYS A 91 -10.53 -7.61 13.70
CA LYS A 91 -11.52 -8.68 13.92
C LYS A 91 -12.51 -8.81 12.76
N ASP A 92 -12.81 -7.70 12.09
CA ASP A 92 -13.76 -7.62 10.98
C ASP A 92 -13.51 -6.36 10.13
N LEU A 93 -14.27 -6.22 9.05
CA LEU A 93 -14.17 -5.06 8.16
C LEU A 93 -14.50 -3.74 8.88
N ASP A 94 -15.48 -3.74 9.77
CA ASP A 94 -15.86 -2.52 10.48
C ASP A 94 -14.70 -1.98 11.32
N GLU A 95 -13.98 -2.86 12.02
CA GLU A 95 -12.78 -2.45 12.75
C GLU A 95 -11.68 -1.96 11.81
N ALA A 96 -11.45 -2.66 10.70
CA ALA A 96 -10.47 -2.25 9.70
C ALA A 96 -10.79 -0.88 9.10
N LEU A 97 -12.07 -0.58 8.85
CA LEU A 97 -12.52 0.73 8.38
C LEU A 97 -12.26 1.82 9.43
N GLU A 98 -12.48 1.54 10.71
CA GLU A 98 -12.16 2.50 11.76
C GLU A 98 -10.66 2.80 11.81
N LEU A 99 -9.82 1.79 11.61
CA LEU A 99 -8.37 2.00 11.52
C LEU A 99 -8.01 2.81 10.28
N GLY A 100 -8.65 2.55 9.15
CA GLY A 100 -8.44 3.31 7.91
C GLY A 100 -8.85 4.78 8.06
N LYS A 101 -9.98 5.04 8.71
CA LYS A 101 -10.47 6.40 8.98
C LYS A 101 -9.54 7.19 9.90
N ALA A 102 -8.78 6.50 10.74
CA ALA A 102 -7.80 7.14 11.63
C ALA A 102 -6.49 7.48 10.90
N CYS A 103 -6.31 7.03 9.66
CA CYS A 103 -5.09 7.28 8.92
C CYS A 103 -4.90 8.79 8.67
N PRO A 104 -3.74 9.36 9.05
CA PRO A 104 -3.50 10.80 8.93
C PRO A 104 -3.58 11.35 7.52
N GLY A 105 -3.32 10.52 6.49
CA GLY A 105 -3.37 10.95 5.10
C GLY A 105 -4.69 11.58 4.70
N LEU A 106 -5.80 11.13 5.29
CA LEU A 106 -7.13 11.67 4.97
C LEU A 106 -7.24 13.17 5.20
N LYS A 107 -6.68 13.68 6.29
CA LYS A 107 -6.75 15.12 6.56
C LYS A 107 -5.84 15.94 5.64
N TYR A 108 -4.93 15.29 4.93
CA TYR A 108 -4.05 15.92 3.94
C TYR A 108 -4.50 15.65 2.50
N GLY A 109 -5.70 15.12 2.31
CA GLY A 109 -6.29 14.91 0.99
C GLY A 109 -6.02 13.56 0.35
N ALA A 110 -5.38 12.63 1.05
CA ALA A 110 -5.18 11.29 0.53
C ALA A 110 -6.48 10.49 0.51
N SER A 111 -6.53 9.48 -0.35
CA SER A 111 -7.59 8.48 -0.39
C SER A 111 -7.09 7.19 0.23
N ILE A 112 -7.93 6.55 1.02
CA ILE A 112 -7.59 5.30 1.70
C ILE A 112 -8.48 4.18 1.17
N GLU A 113 -7.85 3.13 0.68
CA GLU A 113 -8.55 1.91 0.27
C GLU A 113 -8.28 0.81 1.32
N VAL A 114 -9.33 0.20 1.83
CA VAL A 114 -9.23 -0.91 2.77
C VAL A 114 -9.64 -2.19 2.05
N ARG A 115 -8.75 -3.19 2.05
CA ARG A 115 -8.97 -4.42 1.30
C ARG A 115 -8.56 -5.63 2.13
N PRO A 116 -9.42 -6.66 2.28
CA PRO A 116 -9.02 -7.89 2.96
C PRO A 116 -7.82 -8.53 2.26
N VAL A 117 -6.89 -9.04 3.05
CA VAL A 117 -5.78 -9.83 2.55
C VAL A 117 -6.26 -11.27 2.37
N VAL A 118 -5.87 -11.89 1.26
CA VAL A 118 -6.18 -13.31 1.04
C VAL A 118 -5.37 -14.14 2.04
N GLU A 119 -6.06 -14.92 2.84
CA GLU A 119 -5.44 -15.84 3.78
C GLU A 119 -5.41 -17.23 3.15
N TYR A 120 -4.22 -17.68 2.78
CA TYR A 120 -4.06 -19.02 2.23
C TYR A 120 -3.87 -20.00 3.38
N GLU A 121 -4.66 -21.07 3.37
CA GLU A 121 -4.42 -22.18 4.29
C GLU A 121 -3.11 -22.88 3.89
N ALA A 122 -2.48 -23.52 4.87
CA ALA A 122 -1.19 -24.22 4.65
C ALA A 122 -1.27 -25.22 3.51
N ASP A 123 -2.36 -26.02 3.46
CA ASP A 123 -2.57 -27.00 2.38
C ASP A 123 -2.61 -26.38 1.00
N TYR A 124 -3.19 -25.20 0.87
CA TYR A 124 -3.25 -24.48 -0.40
C TYR A 124 -1.87 -23.95 -0.78
N ALA A 125 -1.14 -23.40 0.16
CA ALA A 125 0.22 -22.90 -0.08
C ALA A 125 1.14 -24.04 -0.51
N ASP A 126 1.09 -25.20 0.15
CA ASP A 126 1.87 -26.37 -0.19
C ASP A 126 1.57 -26.86 -1.62
N ARG A 127 0.28 -26.95 -1.96
CA ARG A 127 -0.13 -27.35 -3.31
C ARG A 127 0.32 -26.36 -4.38
N ALA A 128 0.32 -25.06 -4.07
CA ALA A 128 0.82 -24.05 -5.00
C ALA A 128 2.32 -24.20 -5.25
N VAL A 129 3.11 -24.48 -4.21
CA VAL A 129 4.55 -24.74 -4.32
C VAL A 129 4.82 -25.98 -5.18
N GLU A 130 4.10 -27.09 -4.94
CA GLU A 130 4.22 -28.31 -5.73
C GLU A 130 3.94 -28.08 -7.22
N ARG A 131 2.89 -27.29 -7.53
CA ARG A 131 2.48 -27.00 -8.91
C ARG A 131 3.48 -26.13 -9.66
N THR A 132 4.13 -25.19 -8.98
CA THR A 132 5.05 -24.24 -9.62
C THR A 132 6.50 -24.70 -9.55
N GLY A 133 6.82 -25.69 -8.73
CA GLY A 133 8.19 -26.09 -8.47
C GLY A 133 9.00 -25.04 -7.73
N ALA A 134 8.35 -24.00 -7.18
CA ALA A 134 9.03 -22.96 -6.44
C ALA A 134 9.44 -23.49 -5.06
N SER A 135 10.69 -23.20 -4.66
CA SER A 135 11.15 -23.46 -3.30
C SER A 135 10.83 -22.25 -2.42
N ALA A 136 10.33 -22.50 -1.25
CA ALA A 136 10.04 -21.46 -0.29
C ALA A 136 11.31 -20.76 0.23
#